data_d2991e59ebdd80601b785cc5cc9da662
#
_entry.id   d2991e59ebdd80601b785cc5cc9da662
#
_cell.length_a   1.000
_cell.length_b   1.000
_cell.length_c   1.000
_cell.angle_alpha   90.00
_cell.angle_beta   90.00
_cell.angle_gamma   90.00
#
_symmetry.space_group_name_H-M   'P 1'
#
loop_
_entity.id
_entity.type
_entity.pdbx_description
1 polymer ?
#
loop_
_entity_poly.entity_id
_entity_poly.type
_entity_poly.pdbx_seq_one_letter_code
_entity_poly.pdbx_strand_id
1 'polypeptide(L)'
;MFSKFSCKLQLSMMNKLYPKLAYPEEIKAYYLEHLPRTPIKTLVTIYKTYMGRYKLKDTISASKAQVLYIYGEKELNCVKASAKLFQQLHPNTILYEAKGYNHGYLSAYLPQEWIDLVEQFLKSDSLEMCNESDIS
;
A
#
# COMPACT_ATOMS: atom_id res chain seq x y z
N MET A 1 26.59 -3.66 -4.51
CA MET A 1 25.97 -3.00 -5.67
C MET A 1 25.29 -4.06 -6.51
N PHE A 2 24.02 -3.90 -6.86
CA PHE A 2 23.34 -4.86 -7.75
C PHE A 2 23.87 -4.70 -9.16
N SER A 3 24.12 -5.82 -9.87
CA SER A 3 24.44 -5.74 -11.29
C SER A 3 23.15 -5.44 -12.10
N LYS A 4 23.29 -4.77 -13.24
CA LYS A 4 22.15 -4.60 -14.17
C LYS A 4 21.53 -5.95 -14.58
N PHE A 5 22.36 -7.01 -14.63
CA PHE A 5 21.90 -8.36 -14.92
C PHE A 5 20.99 -8.90 -13.81
N SER A 6 21.40 -8.77 -12.53
CA SER A 6 20.56 -9.23 -11.41
C SER A 6 19.23 -8.47 -11.32
N CYS A 7 19.21 -7.17 -11.64
CA CYS A 7 17.97 -6.38 -11.70
C CYS A 7 17.04 -6.86 -12.82
N LYS A 8 17.57 -7.16 -14.01
CA LYS A 8 16.78 -7.73 -15.12
C LYS A 8 16.20 -9.09 -14.78
N LEU A 9 17.01 -9.96 -14.13
CA LEU A 9 16.55 -11.27 -13.68
C LEU A 9 15.42 -11.15 -12.66
N GLN A 10 15.56 -10.24 -11.69
CA GLN A 10 14.53 -9.98 -10.68
C GLN A 10 13.22 -9.48 -11.31
N LEU A 11 13.27 -8.52 -12.25
CA LEU A 11 12.08 -8.07 -12.98
C LEU A 11 11.45 -9.19 -13.79
N SER A 12 12.25 -10.04 -14.45
CA SER A 12 11.75 -11.20 -15.19
C SER A 12 11.05 -12.20 -14.29
N MET A 13 11.60 -12.47 -13.11
CA MET A 13 10.97 -13.33 -12.10
C MET A 13 9.67 -12.74 -11.58
N MET A 14 9.64 -11.44 -11.27
CA MET A 14 8.42 -10.75 -10.85
C MET A 14 7.33 -10.82 -11.90
N ASN A 15 7.66 -10.59 -13.18
CA ASN A 15 6.70 -10.70 -14.27
C ASN A 15 6.15 -12.12 -14.46
N LYS A 16 6.96 -13.16 -14.17
CA LYS A 16 6.50 -14.56 -14.18
C LYS A 16 5.59 -14.90 -13.01
N LEU A 17 5.96 -14.45 -11.81
CA LEU A 17 5.21 -14.73 -10.58
C LEU A 17 3.90 -13.91 -10.52
N TYR A 18 3.93 -12.71 -11.10
CA TYR A 18 2.82 -11.76 -11.06
C TYR A 18 2.55 -11.17 -12.46
N PRO A 19 2.06 -11.96 -13.41
CA PRO A 19 1.89 -11.51 -14.80
C PRO A 19 0.93 -10.33 -14.96
N LYS A 20 0.00 -10.15 -14.03
CA LYS A 20 -0.90 -8.99 -13.97
C LYS A 20 -0.25 -7.73 -13.37
N LEU A 21 0.95 -7.86 -12.79
CA LEU A 21 1.76 -6.78 -12.22
C LEU A 21 2.92 -6.39 -13.14
N ALA A 22 2.78 -6.60 -14.45
CA ALA A 22 3.77 -6.11 -15.40
C ALA A 22 3.92 -4.60 -15.26
N TYR A 23 4.99 -4.16 -14.63
CA TYR A 23 5.25 -2.72 -14.48
C TYR A 23 5.29 -2.04 -15.85
N PRO A 24 4.75 -0.82 -15.98
CA PRO A 24 4.94 0.02 -17.16
C PRO A 24 6.42 0.11 -17.54
N GLU A 25 6.71 0.21 -18.84
CA GLU A 25 8.10 0.21 -19.32
C GLU A 25 8.93 1.37 -18.74
N GLU A 26 8.30 2.50 -18.48
CA GLU A 26 8.93 3.66 -17.83
C GLU A 26 9.41 3.33 -16.43
N ILE A 27 8.59 2.64 -15.62
CA ILE A 27 8.95 2.20 -14.28
C ILE A 27 10.07 1.17 -14.33
N LYS A 28 10.04 0.24 -15.30
CA LYS A 28 11.12 -0.73 -15.49
C LYS A 28 12.43 -0.05 -15.87
N ALA A 29 12.38 0.94 -16.77
CA ALA A 29 13.55 1.72 -17.18
C ALA A 29 14.16 2.45 -15.95
N TYR A 30 13.33 3.14 -15.19
CA TYR A 30 13.73 3.82 -13.95
C TYR A 30 14.36 2.85 -12.94
N TYR A 31 13.72 1.71 -12.71
CA TYR A 31 14.24 0.67 -11.80
C TYR A 31 15.63 0.16 -12.24
N LEU A 32 15.81 -0.13 -13.53
CA LEU A 32 17.08 -0.63 -14.08
C LEU A 32 18.19 0.43 -14.08
N GLU A 33 17.84 1.70 -14.10
CA GLU A 33 18.80 2.79 -14.01
C GLU A 33 19.24 3.04 -12.56
N HIS A 34 18.31 3.12 -11.63
CA HIS A 34 18.56 3.61 -10.28
C HIS A 34 18.93 2.52 -9.28
N LEU A 35 18.31 1.32 -9.36
CA LEU A 35 18.60 0.26 -8.40
C LEU A 35 20.08 -0.17 -8.38
N PRO A 36 20.79 -0.31 -9.52
CA PRO A 36 22.20 -0.63 -9.50
C PRO A 36 23.08 0.42 -8.83
N ARG A 37 22.62 1.67 -8.77
CA ARG A 37 23.32 2.79 -8.12
C ARG A 37 23.03 2.87 -6.62
N THR A 38 21.99 2.21 -6.14
CA THR A 38 21.58 2.23 -4.73
C THR A 38 22.50 1.32 -3.91
N PRO A 39 23.17 1.83 -2.86
CA PRO A 39 23.99 1.00 -1.99
C PRO A 39 23.16 -0.10 -1.31
N ILE A 40 23.66 -1.33 -1.28
CA ILE A 40 23.00 -2.45 -0.60
C ILE A 40 22.73 -2.13 0.86
N LYS A 41 23.65 -1.43 1.54
CA LYS A 41 23.47 -0.98 2.93
C LYS A 41 22.19 -0.15 3.10
N THR A 42 21.90 0.75 2.17
CA THR A 42 20.69 1.59 2.19
C THR A 42 19.44 0.70 2.11
N LEU A 43 19.36 -0.22 1.15
CA LEU A 43 18.22 -1.13 1.00
C LEU A 43 18.03 -2.02 2.23
N VAL A 44 19.13 -2.59 2.76
CA VAL A 44 19.07 -3.40 3.98
C VAL A 44 18.61 -2.58 5.18
N THR A 45 19.05 -1.33 5.30
CA THR A 45 18.62 -0.42 6.38
C THR A 45 17.13 -0.11 6.27
N ILE A 46 16.65 0.27 5.08
CA ILE A 46 15.22 0.52 4.82
C ILE A 46 14.40 -0.72 5.19
N TYR A 47 14.78 -1.89 4.67
CA TYR A 47 14.08 -3.14 4.96
C TYR A 47 14.02 -3.45 6.46
N LYS A 48 15.17 -3.40 7.16
CA LYS A 48 15.24 -3.69 8.59
C LYS A 48 14.47 -2.69 9.45
N THR A 49 14.48 -1.41 9.07
CA THR A 49 13.87 -0.33 9.86
C THR A 49 12.36 -0.25 9.63
N TYR A 50 11.93 -0.26 8.37
CA TYR A 50 10.55 0.02 8.02
C TYR A 50 9.70 -1.21 7.73
N MET A 51 10.29 -2.34 7.32
CA MET A 51 9.54 -3.53 6.97
C MET A 51 9.71 -4.67 8.00
N GLY A 52 10.94 -4.92 8.47
CA GLY A 52 11.22 -6.09 9.30
C GLY A 52 11.07 -5.87 10.81
N ARG A 53 11.08 -4.61 11.28
CA ARG A 53 11.03 -4.27 12.71
C ARG A 53 9.98 -3.23 13.07
N TYR A 54 9.17 -2.84 12.11
CA TYR A 54 8.10 -1.87 12.38
C TYR A 54 7.09 -2.49 13.36
N LYS A 55 6.83 -1.76 14.44
CA LYS A 55 5.75 -2.07 15.37
C LYS A 55 4.74 -0.93 15.34
N LEU A 56 3.49 -1.29 15.22
CA LEU A 56 2.40 -0.34 15.34
C LEU A 56 2.43 0.28 16.73
N LYS A 57 2.35 1.60 16.82
CA LYS A 57 2.37 2.31 18.12
C LYS A 57 0.96 2.39 18.69
N ASP A 58 0.85 2.23 19.98
CA ASP A 58 -0.44 2.34 20.71
C ASP A 58 -1.06 3.74 20.57
N THR A 59 -0.24 4.76 20.27
CA THR A 59 -0.72 6.13 20.00
C THR A 59 -1.69 6.25 18.82
N ILE A 60 -1.77 5.23 17.96
CA ILE A 60 -2.74 5.20 16.86
C ILE A 60 -4.17 5.19 17.38
N SER A 61 -4.42 4.51 18.51
CA SER A 61 -5.75 4.47 19.13
C SER A 61 -6.23 5.83 19.65
N ALA A 62 -5.33 6.79 19.86
CA ALA A 62 -5.67 8.14 20.28
C ALA A 62 -6.10 9.05 19.10
N SER A 63 -5.90 8.64 17.85
CA SER A 63 -6.35 9.39 16.68
C SER A 63 -7.87 9.27 16.53
N LYS A 64 -8.52 10.40 16.25
CA LYS A 64 -9.96 10.45 15.91
C LYS A 64 -10.22 10.50 14.41
N ALA A 65 -9.18 10.57 13.59
CA ALA A 65 -9.32 10.62 12.14
C ALA A 65 -9.98 9.35 11.61
N GLN A 66 -10.83 9.48 10.61
CA GLN A 66 -11.28 8.32 9.85
C GLN A 66 -10.15 7.85 8.92
N VAL A 67 -10.02 6.55 8.76
CA VAL A 67 -8.97 5.94 7.95
C VAL A 67 -9.59 4.96 6.96
N LEU A 68 -9.29 5.13 5.69
CA LEU A 68 -9.54 4.12 4.66
C LEU A 68 -8.27 3.30 4.44
N TYR A 69 -8.30 2.03 4.81
CA TYR A 69 -7.19 1.11 4.60
C TYR A 69 -7.51 0.18 3.42
N ILE A 70 -6.80 0.36 2.31
CA ILE A 70 -7.01 -0.40 1.08
C ILE A 70 -5.92 -1.46 0.95
N TYR A 71 -6.31 -2.72 0.71
CA TYR A 71 -5.39 -3.83 0.44
C TYR A 71 -5.97 -4.79 -0.59
N GLY A 72 -5.11 -5.54 -1.29
CA GLY A 72 -5.54 -6.50 -2.29
C GLY A 72 -5.97 -7.84 -1.69
N GLU A 73 -6.94 -8.52 -2.31
CA GLU A 73 -7.35 -9.87 -1.92
C GLU A 73 -6.18 -10.88 -1.99
N LYS A 74 -5.25 -10.69 -2.93
CA LYS A 74 -4.08 -11.55 -3.14
C LYS A 74 -2.83 -11.07 -2.43
N GLU A 75 -2.99 -10.22 -1.41
CA GLU A 75 -1.90 -9.81 -0.54
C GLU A 75 -1.32 -10.95 0.28
N LEU A 76 -0.09 -10.75 0.73
CA LEU A 76 0.54 -11.62 1.71
C LEU A 76 -0.26 -11.65 3.01
N ASN A 77 -0.34 -12.81 3.65
CA ASN A 77 -1.09 -12.99 4.90
C ASN A 77 -0.65 -12.02 6.01
N CYS A 78 0.64 -11.64 6.06
CA CYS A 78 1.13 -10.65 7.01
C CYS A 78 0.55 -9.25 6.78
N VAL A 79 0.32 -8.84 5.52
CA VAL A 79 -0.31 -7.55 5.19
C VAL A 79 -1.77 -7.56 5.62
N LYS A 80 -2.50 -8.63 5.32
CA LYS A 80 -3.90 -8.79 5.76
C LYS A 80 -4.04 -8.82 7.28
N ALA A 81 -3.13 -9.50 7.96
CA ALA A 81 -3.10 -9.51 9.44
C ALA A 81 -2.81 -8.11 10.00
N SER A 82 -1.90 -7.36 9.37
CA SER A 82 -1.59 -5.97 9.75
C SER A 82 -2.79 -5.04 9.56
N ALA A 83 -3.55 -5.18 8.48
CA ALA A 83 -4.76 -4.41 8.24
C ALA A 83 -5.81 -4.62 9.35
N LYS A 84 -6.04 -5.89 9.71
CA LYS A 84 -6.96 -6.25 10.80
C LYS A 84 -6.49 -5.74 12.16
N LEU A 85 -5.20 -5.87 12.46
CA LEU A 85 -4.62 -5.34 13.70
C LEU A 85 -4.74 -3.82 13.75
N PHE A 86 -4.51 -3.14 12.63
CA PHE A 86 -4.68 -1.69 12.54
C PHE A 86 -6.12 -1.29 12.86
N GLN A 87 -7.12 -1.94 12.28
CA GLN A 87 -8.54 -1.68 12.57
C GLN A 87 -8.89 -1.95 14.03
N GLN A 88 -8.34 -3.00 14.65
CA GLN A 88 -8.56 -3.28 16.08
C GLN A 88 -8.02 -2.17 16.97
N LEU A 89 -6.86 -1.60 16.65
CA LEU A 89 -6.25 -0.50 17.40
C LEU A 89 -6.87 0.87 17.07
N HIS A 90 -7.47 1.01 15.90
CA HIS A 90 -8.10 2.22 15.42
C HIS A 90 -9.50 1.89 14.86
N PRO A 91 -10.54 1.87 15.70
CA PRO A 91 -11.88 1.44 15.32
C PRO A 91 -12.52 2.25 14.16
N ASN A 92 -12.13 3.53 14.00
CA ASN A 92 -12.58 4.39 12.91
C ASN A 92 -11.92 4.06 11.56
N THR A 93 -11.40 2.83 11.41
CA THR A 93 -10.78 2.37 10.16
C THR A 93 -11.75 1.53 9.34
N ILE A 94 -11.98 1.97 8.11
CA ILE A 94 -12.70 1.19 7.11
C ILE A 94 -11.68 0.36 6.34
N LEU A 95 -11.88 -0.97 6.31
CA LEU A 95 -11.06 -1.88 5.51
C LEU A 95 -11.72 -2.11 4.16
N TYR A 96 -10.98 -1.86 3.08
CA TYR A 96 -11.41 -2.17 1.73
C TYR A 96 -10.50 -3.25 1.12
N GLU A 97 -11.06 -4.42 0.84
CA GLU A 97 -10.36 -5.51 0.16
C GLU A 97 -10.60 -5.45 -1.34
N ALA A 98 -9.59 -5.03 -2.11
CA ALA A 98 -9.64 -4.97 -3.57
C ALA A 98 -9.61 -6.37 -4.18
N LYS A 99 -10.77 -6.84 -4.66
CA LYS A 99 -10.99 -8.21 -5.15
C LYS A 99 -10.17 -8.53 -6.41
N GLY A 100 -9.49 -9.66 -6.38
CA GLY A 100 -8.67 -10.14 -7.50
C GLY A 100 -7.32 -9.46 -7.65
N TYR A 101 -6.97 -8.47 -6.81
CA TYR A 101 -5.76 -7.67 -6.93
C TYR A 101 -4.69 -7.98 -5.88
N ASN A 102 -3.45 -7.69 -6.25
CA ASN A 102 -2.26 -7.78 -5.38
C ASN A 102 -1.92 -6.40 -4.78
N HIS A 103 -0.77 -6.35 -4.09
CA HIS A 103 -0.21 -5.15 -3.48
C HIS A 103 -0.07 -3.99 -4.46
N GLY A 104 -0.69 -2.84 -4.12
CA GLY A 104 -0.58 -1.61 -4.91
C GLY A 104 -1.20 -1.66 -6.31
N TYR A 105 -1.85 -2.77 -6.71
CA TYR A 105 -2.39 -2.91 -8.05
C TYR A 105 -3.45 -1.83 -8.35
N LEU A 106 -4.37 -1.60 -7.42
CA LEU A 106 -5.46 -0.65 -7.62
C LEU A 106 -4.92 0.76 -7.90
N SER A 107 -4.02 1.26 -7.06
CA SER A 107 -3.46 2.61 -7.21
C SER A 107 -2.53 2.76 -8.42
N ALA A 108 -1.80 1.70 -8.79
CA ALA A 108 -0.79 1.77 -9.84
C ALA A 108 -1.37 1.55 -11.27
N TYR A 109 -2.41 0.72 -11.39
CA TYR A 109 -2.92 0.28 -12.69
C TYR A 109 -4.38 0.64 -12.96
N LEU A 110 -5.13 0.97 -11.91
CA LEU A 110 -6.52 1.38 -11.99
C LEU A 110 -6.73 2.69 -11.22
N PRO A 111 -6.00 3.76 -11.59
CA PRO A 111 -6.01 5.01 -10.82
C PRO A 111 -7.41 5.64 -10.73
N GLN A 112 -8.26 5.45 -11.74
CA GLN A 112 -9.62 5.98 -11.70
C GLN A 112 -10.46 5.27 -10.63
N GLU A 113 -10.44 3.93 -10.59
CA GLU A 113 -11.15 3.16 -9.56
C GLU A 113 -10.67 3.52 -8.14
N TRP A 114 -9.35 3.75 -8.00
CA TRP A 114 -8.77 4.17 -6.73
C TRP A 114 -9.24 5.58 -6.32
N ILE A 115 -9.28 6.53 -7.27
CA ILE A 115 -9.77 7.89 -7.04
C ILE A 115 -11.25 7.85 -6.64
N ASP A 116 -12.09 7.13 -7.39
CA ASP A 116 -13.52 7.02 -7.11
C ASP A 116 -13.80 6.47 -5.70
N LEU A 117 -13.02 5.46 -5.28
CA LEU A 117 -13.10 4.89 -3.93
C LEU A 117 -12.73 5.91 -2.85
N VAL A 118 -11.64 6.66 -3.05
CA VAL A 118 -11.20 7.71 -2.12
C VAL A 118 -12.22 8.84 -2.05
N GLU A 119 -12.77 9.26 -3.20
CA GLU A 119 -13.81 10.28 -3.23
C GLU A 119 -15.09 9.86 -2.50
N GLN A 120 -15.52 8.60 -2.66
CA GLN A 120 -16.65 8.07 -1.91
C GLN A 120 -16.41 8.12 -0.40
N PHE A 121 -15.22 7.72 0.04
CA PHE A 121 -14.84 7.79 1.45
C PHE A 121 -14.87 9.23 1.97
N LEU A 122 -14.28 10.18 1.25
CA LEU A 122 -14.26 11.59 1.66
C LEU A 122 -15.66 12.22 1.68
N LYS A 123 -16.55 11.82 0.77
CA LYS A 123 -17.95 12.29 0.73
C LYS A 123 -18.77 11.71 1.88
N SER A 124 -18.55 10.46 2.28
CA SER A 124 -19.24 9.83 3.41
C SER A 124 -18.89 10.50 4.74
N ASP A 125 -17.61 10.83 4.92
CA ASP A 125 -17.13 11.57 6.10
C ASP A 125 -17.78 12.96 6.22
N SER A 126 -17.93 13.69 5.10
CA SER A 126 -18.56 15.00 5.08
C SER A 126 -20.07 14.96 5.40
N LEU A 127 -20.76 13.86 5.09
CA LEU A 127 -22.18 13.70 5.41
C LEU A 127 -22.43 13.42 6.90
N GLU A 128 -21.55 12.69 7.57
CA GLU A 128 -21.64 12.48 9.03
C GLU A 128 -21.36 13.78 9.80
N MET A 129 -20.42 14.61 9.36
CA MET A 129 -20.13 15.91 9.98
C MET A 129 -21.30 16.91 9.82
N CYS A 130 -22.06 16.86 8.72
CA CYS A 130 -23.22 17.72 8.53
C CYS A 130 -24.39 17.34 9.44
N ASN A 131 -24.54 16.05 9.77
CA ASN A 131 -25.62 15.58 10.65
C ASN A 131 -25.37 15.90 12.13
N GLU A 132 -24.13 16.08 12.56
CA GLU A 132 -23.79 16.47 13.95
C GLU A 132 -23.96 17.99 14.19
N SER A 133 -23.88 18.82 13.16
CA SER A 133 -24.05 20.28 13.28
C SER A 133 -25.52 20.75 13.31
N ASP A 134 -26.47 19.91 12.89
CA ASP A 134 -27.89 20.24 12.84
C ASP A 134 -28.66 19.84 14.12
N ILE A 135 -27.99 19.37 15.17
CA ILE A 135 -28.60 18.94 16.45
C ILE A 135 -28.13 19.85 17.63
N SER A 136 -27.81 21.11 17.36
CA SER A 136 -27.46 22.05 18.44
C SER A 136 -28.47 23.19 18.51
#